data_d84fd0d92d52c23f27e41cb5231da372
#
_entry.id   d84fd0d92d52c23f27e41cb5231da372
#
_cell.length_a   1.000
_cell.length_b   1.000
_cell.length_c   1.000
_cell.angle_alpha   90.00
_cell.angle_beta   90.00
_cell.angle_gamma   90.00
#
_symmetry.space_group_name_H-M   'P 1'
#
loop_
_entity.id
_entity.type
_entity.pdbx_description
1 polymer ?
#
loop_
_entity_poly.entity_id
_entity_poly.type
_entity_poly.pdbx_seq_one_letter_code
_entity_poly.pdbx_strand_id
1 'polypeptide(L)'
;MSARHKITGALLGAFILSLVPMPAQAQGDAAVRSKLADYRQRVQLLEDQDAIENLQASYGYYFDKGLWGQVADLFSAKGTFEYGQRGVYVGNERIRRALLLFGPQGLANGYLNNHMQLQAVIIVAPDGRTATARWQGMVQLAQPGANGIWGVGLYENAYVKEGGVWKISKLHFYMTGTTDYDGGWMKSAYPMEGPSALFPPDRPPSEVYRAYPNAYIPPFSFKHPVTGKSLKDIPQPSDNVVGR
;
A
#
# COMPACT_ATOMS: atom_id res chain seq x y z
N MET A 1 -78.97 45.06 22.78
CA MET A 1 -77.56 45.02 23.34
C MET A 1 -76.65 44.50 22.24
N SER A 2 -75.81 45.43 21.73
CA SER A 2 -75.01 45.23 20.56
C SER A 2 -73.57 44.77 20.92
N ALA A 3 -73.15 43.64 20.41
CA ALA A 3 -71.73 43.19 20.55
C ALA A 3 -70.97 43.45 19.24
N ARG A 4 -70.02 44.36 19.29
CA ARG A 4 -69.11 44.71 18.18
C ARG A 4 -67.94 43.69 18.10
N HIS A 5 -67.81 43.04 16.98
CA HIS A 5 -66.64 42.25 16.63
C HIS A 5 -65.54 43.17 16.11
N LYS A 6 -64.37 43.14 16.77
CA LYS A 6 -63.13 43.76 16.25
C LYS A 6 -62.39 42.75 15.39
N ILE A 7 -62.19 43.07 14.14
CA ILE A 7 -61.32 42.31 13.22
C ILE A 7 -59.93 42.91 13.35
N THR A 8 -59.01 42.05 13.84
CA THR A 8 -57.58 42.40 13.90
C THR A 8 -56.90 41.86 12.60
N GLY A 9 -56.51 42.81 11.73
CA GLY A 9 -55.78 42.46 10.54
C GLY A 9 -54.31 42.16 10.88
N ALA A 10 -53.84 40.97 10.53
CA ALA A 10 -52.44 40.64 10.58
C ALA A 10 -51.77 41.00 9.25
N LEU A 11 -50.84 41.98 9.31
CA LEU A 11 -49.97 42.31 8.17
C LEU A 11 -48.87 41.24 8.04
N LEU A 12 -48.95 40.40 7.00
CA LEU A 12 -47.81 39.54 6.57
C LEU A 12 -46.80 40.44 5.85
N GLY A 13 -45.69 40.74 6.51
CA GLY A 13 -44.52 41.37 5.90
C GLY A 13 -43.76 40.32 5.05
N ALA A 14 -43.85 40.41 3.74
CA ALA A 14 -43.02 39.61 2.83
C ALA A 14 -41.56 40.18 2.88
N PHE A 15 -40.66 39.44 3.50
CA PHE A 15 -39.20 39.72 3.39
C PHE A 15 -38.76 39.29 1.97
N ILE A 16 -38.61 40.26 1.09
CA ILE A 16 -37.92 40.07 -0.20
C ILE A 16 -36.43 40.05 0.06
N LEU A 17 -35.81 38.85 0.10
CA LEU A 17 -34.36 38.72 0.08
C LEU A 17 -33.89 39.19 -1.32
N SER A 18 -33.40 40.43 -1.37
CA SER A 18 -32.73 40.95 -2.56
C SER A 18 -31.38 40.22 -2.72
N LEU A 19 -31.31 39.32 -3.70
CA LEU A 19 -30.03 38.78 -4.19
C LEU A 19 -29.24 39.95 -4.80
N VAL A 20 -28.29 40.49 -4.04
CA VAL A 20 -27.35 41.48 -4.56
C VAL A 20 -26.39 40.75 -5.49
N PRO A 21 -26.32 41.05 -6.79
CA PRO A 21 -25.37 40.40 -7.69
C PRO A 21 -23.95 40.78 -7.26
N MET A 22 -23.09 39.79 -7.03
CA MET A 22 -21.67 40.04 -6.77
C MET A 22 -21.04 40.74 -7.98
N PRO A 23 -20.17 41.75 -7.76
CA PRO A 23 -19.49 42.44 -8.86
C PRO A 23 -18.63 41.43 -9.67
N ALA A 24 -18.62 41.60 -10.99
CA ALA A 24 -17.94 40.68 -11.92
C ALA A 24 -16.47 40.40 -11.59
N GLN A 25 -15.78 41.39 -10.99
CA GLN A 25 -14.39 41.23 -10.55
C GLN A 25 -14.26 40.27 -9.36
N ALA A 26 -15.19 40.31 -8.39
CA ALA A 26 -15.21 39.39 -7.26
C ALA A 26 -15.51 37.92 -7.70
N GLN A 27 -16.30 37.73 -8.77
CA GLN A 27 -16.55 36.43 -9.39
C GLN A 27 -15.28 35.90 -10.10
N GLY A 28 -14.55 36.77 -10.82
CA GLY A 28 -13.28 36.45 -11.44
C GLY A 28 -12.23 35.99 -10.43
N ASP A 29 -12.08 36.72 -9.34
CA ASP A 29 -11.14 36.40 -8.26
C ASP A 29 -11.50 35.09 -7.53
N ALA A 30 -12.77 34.80 -7.33
CA ALA A 30 -13.24 33.55 -6.75
C ALA A 30 -12.94 32.34 -7.67
N ALA A 31 -13.15 32.48 -8.98
CA ALA A 31 -12.84 31.45 -9.97
C ALA A 31 -11.34 31.17 -10.06
N VAL A 32 -10.50 32.22 -10.00
CA VAL A 32 -9.03 32.08 -9.97
C VAL A 32 -8.58 31.36 -8.71
N ARG A 33 -9.09 31.77 -7.54
CA ARG A 33 -8.77 31.09 -6.26
C ARG A 33 -9.17 29.62 -6.25
N SER A 34 -10.34 29.28 -6.81
CA SER A 34 -10.80 27.89 -6.93
C SER A 34 -9.85 27.06 -7.81
N LYS A 35 -9.47 27.57 -8.98
CA LYS A 35 -8.51 26.89 -9.87
C LYS A 35 -7.14 26.73 -9.19
N LEU A 36 -6.68 27.74 -8.48
CA LEU A 36 -5.40 27.67 -7.76
C LEU A 36 -5.42 26.61 -6.64
N ALA A 37 -6.54 26.48 -5.92
CA ALA A 37 -6.73 25.43 -4.92
C ALA A 37 -6.72 24.03 -5.56
N ASP A 38 -7.39 23.86 -6.70
CA ASP A 38 -7.39 22.61 -7.45
C ASP A 38 -5.98 22.23 -7.95
N TYR A 39 -5.23 23.18 -8.50
CA TYR A 39 -3.84 22.94 -8.90
C TYR A 39 -2.94 22.55 -7.71
N ARG A 40 -3.08 23.24 -6.59
CA ARG A 40 -2.31 22.91 -5.37
C ARG A 40 -2.62 21.50 -4.89
N GLN A 41 -3.88 21.10 -4.88
CA GLN A 41 -4.28 19.73 -4.52
C GLN A 41 -3.69 18.68 -5.48
N ARG A 42 -3.70 18.95 -6.78
CA ARG A 42 -3.09 18.04 -7.77
C ARG A 42 -1.58 17.91 -7.62
N VAL A 43 -0.90 19.04 -7.39
CA VAL A 43 0.55 19.03 -7.11
C VAL A 43 0.85 18.23 -5.84
N GLN A 44 0.09 18.46 -4.76
CA GLN A 44 0.28 17.71 -3.52
C GLN A 44 0.09 16.20 -3.69
N LEU A 45 -0.89 15.77 -4.50
CA LEU A 45 -1.07 14.34 -4.78
C LEU A 45 0.12 13.74 -5.53
N LEU A 46 0.74 14.47 -6.45
CA LEU A 46 1.94 14.02 -7.16
C LEU A 46 3.15 13.96 -6.21
N GLU A 47 3.35 14.98 -5.37
CA GLU A 47 4.40 14.98 -4.35
C GLU A 47 4.23 13.82 -3.36
N ASP A 48 3.00 13.50 -2.99
CA ASP A 48 2.69 12.37 -2.10
C ASP A 48 2.98 11.02 -2.78
N GLN A 49 2.70 10.87 -4.08
CA GLN A 49 3.06 9.69 -4.85
C GLN A 49 4.58 9.51 -4.93
N ASP A 50 5.32 10.56 -5.25
CA ASP A 50 6.80 10.55 -5.29
C ASP A 50 7.39 10.19 -3.92
N ALA A 51 6.85 10.75 -2.83
CA ALA A 51 7.32 10.46 -1.49
C ALA A 51 7.10 8.98 -1.10
N ILE A 52 5.97 8.39 -1.50
CA ILE A 52 5.66 6.97 -1.28
C ILE A 52 6.58 6.08 -2.14
N GLU A 53 6.84 6.47 -3.39
CA GLU A 53 7.75 5.75 -4.29
C GLU A 53 9.17 5.72 -3.72
N ASN A 54 9.68 6.88 -3.28
CA ASN A 54 10.98 6.99 -2.62
C ASN A 54 11.06 6.20 -1.31
N LEU A 55 9.98 6.18 -0.51
CA LEU A 55 9.88 5.39 0.72
C LEU A 55 9.99 3.88 0.42
N GLN A 56 9.25 3.39 -0.58
CA GLN A 56 9.28 1.99 -0.98
C GLN A 56 10.62 1.59 -1.61
N ALA A 57 11.20 2.45 -2.43
CA ALA A 57 12.54 2.24 -2.99
C ALA A 57 13.59 2.15 -1.87
N SER A 58 13.52 3.04 -0.87
CA SER A 58 14.40 3.02 0.31
C SER A 58 14.26 1.71 1.09
N TYR A 59 13.04 1.19 1.24
CA TYR A 59 12.81 -0.14 1.84
C TYR A 59 13.61 -1.21 1.10
N GLY A 60 13.54 -1.28 -0.23
CA GLY A 60 14.29 -2.24 -1.04
C GLY A 60 15.80 -2.11 -0.83
N TYR A 61 16.34 -0.90 -0.97
CA TYR A 61 17.78 -0.65 -0.81
C TYR A 61 18.31 -0.99 0.59
N TYR A 62 17.56 -0.67 1.66
CA TYR A 62 17.96 -1.01 3.03
C TYR A 62 17.84 -2.51 3.28
N PHE A 63 16.78 -3.15 2.78
CA PHE A 63 16.58 -4.59 2.88
C PHE A 63 17.71 -5.37 2.19
N ASP A 64 18.12 -4.95 0.99
CA ASP A 64 19.21 -5.57 0.23
C ASP A 64 20.54 -5.59 0.96
N LYS A 65 20.76 -4.63 1.84
CA LYS A 65 22.00 -4.50 2.61
C LYS A 65 21.88 -4.97 4.05
N GLY A 66 20.74 -5.57 4.42
CA GLY A 66 20.51 -6.04 5.79
C GLY A 66 20.50 -4.91 6.83
N LEU A 67 20.12 -3.69 6.44
CA LEU A 67 20.05 -2.52 7.32
C LEU A 67 18.74 -2.54 8.11
N TRP A 68 18.59 -3.56 8.98
CA TRP A 68 17.31 -3.88 9.62
C TRP A 68 16.75 -2.76 10.50
N GLY A 69 17.63 -1.96 11.13
CA GLY A 69 17.23 -0.74 11.85
C GLY A 69 16.53 0.25 10.92
N GLN A 70 17.18 0.59 9.81
CA GLN A 70 16.67 1.53 8.81
C GLN A 70 15.38 1.01 8.16
N VAL A 71 15.29 -0.29 7.87
CA VAL A 71 14.03 -0.89 7.38
C VAL A 71 12.89 -0.71 8.39
N ALA A 72 13.13 -1.03 9.67
CA ALA A 72 12.10 -0.92 10.70
C ALA A 72 11.66 0.54 10.92
N ASP A 73 12.56 1.51 10.79
CA ASP A 73 12.29 2.93 10.97
C ASP A 73 11.37 3.53 9.87
N LEU A 74 11.22 2.85 8.73
CA LEU A 74 10.28 3.26 7.67
C LEU A 74 8.81 2.99 8.05
N PHE A 75 8.56 2.17 9.07
CA PHE A 75 7.22 1.83 9.48
C PHE A 75 6.65 2.83 10.49
N SER A 76 5.32 2.99 10.47
CA SER A 76 4.60 3.65 11.55
C SER A 76 4.72 2.84 12.85
N ALA A 77 4.53 3.46 14.00
CA ALA A 77 4.71 2.80 15.30
C ALA A 77 3.86 1.53 15.49
N LYS A 78 2.70 1.47 14.82
CA LYS A 78 1.79 0.32 14.79
C LYS A 78 1.79 -0.40 13.43
N GLY A 79 2.79 -0.13 12.61
CA GLY A 79 2.94 -0.74 11.30
C GLY A 79 3.04 -2.25 11.38
N THR A 80 2.66 -2.92 10.30
CA THR A 80 2.69 -4.38 10.20
C THR A 80 3.59 -4.83 9.06
N PHE A 81 4.30 -5.92 9.29
CA PHE A 81 5.14 -6.58 8.31
C PHE A 81 4.69 -8.04 8.17
N GLU A 82 4.40 -8.46 6.95
CA GLU A 82 4.03 -9.83 6.59
C GLU A 82 4.76 -10.22 5.31
N TYR A 83 5.48 -11.34 5.33
CA TYR A 83 6.26 -11.82 4.20
C TYR A 83 5.91 -13.29 3.92
N GLY A 84 5.23 -13.57 2.82
CA GLY A 84 4.72 -14.89 2.48
C GLY A 84 3.80 -15.46 3.57
N GLN A 85 4.08 -16.68 4.00
CA GLN A 85 3.32 -17.38 5.06
C GLN A 85 3.98 -17.29 6.45
N ARG A 86 4.91 -16.36 6.67
CA ARG A 86 5.65 -16.24 7.95
C ARG A 86 4.82 -15.65 9.10
N GLY A 87 3.62 -15.12 8.79
CA GLY A 87 2.74 -14.45 9.75
C GLY A 87 3.01 -12.96 9.88
N VAL A 88 2.27 -12.29 10.75
CA VAL A 88 2.25 -10.84 10.90
C VAL A 88 3.01 -10.38 12.12
N TYR A 89 3.97 -9.48 11.93
CA TYR A 89 4.74 -8.81 12.97
C TYR A 89 4.26 -7.36 13.12
N VAL A 90 4.06 -6.88 14.36
CA VAL A 90 3.42 -5.60 14.65
C VAL A 90 4.36 -4.66 15.41
N GLY A 91 4.63 -3.49 14.86
CA GLY A 91 5.46 -2.44 15.45
C GLY A 91 6.96 -2.61 15.18
N ASN A 92 7.68 -1.50 15.22
CA ASN A 92 9.06 -1.38 14.76
C ASN A 92 10.02 -2.39 15.40
N GLU A 93 9.92 -2.63 16.70
CA GLU A 93 10.82 -3.57 17.40
C GLU A 93 10.56 -5.02 16.96
N ARG A 94 9.29 -5.41 16.84
CA ARG A 94 8.94 -6.76 16.37
C ARG A 94 9.33 -6.97 14.92
N ILE A 95 9.14 -5.95 14.08
CA ILE A 95 9.58 -5.95 12.67
C ILE A 95 11.10 -6.09 12.59
N ARG A 96 11.88 -5.31 13.37
CA ARG A 96 13.35 -5.39 13.39
C ARG A 96 13.83 -6.82 13.73
N ARG A 97 13.21 -7.46 14.73
CA ARG A 97 13.52 -8.84 15.09
C ARG A 97 13.13 -9.84 14.00
N ALA A 98 11.97 -9.66 13.36
CA ALA A 98 11.52 -10.51 12.26
C ALA A 98 12.46 -10.46 11.04
N LEU A 99 13.08 -9.31 10.78
CA LEU A 99 14.04 -9.15 9.69
C LEU A 99 15.29 -10.02 9.86
N LEU A 100 15.62 -10.46 11.06
CA LEU A 100 16.70 -11.45 11.31
C LEU A 100 16.40 -12.83 10.70
N LEU A 101 15.17 -13.11 10.27
CA LEU A 101 14.82 -14.31 9.48
C LEU A 101 15.47 -14.30 8.08
N PHE A 102 15.89 -13.14 7.61
CA PHE A 102 16.55 -12.94 6.30
C PHE A 102 18.09 -12.88 6.42
N GLY A 103 18.61 -13.06 7.62
CA GLY A 103 20.04 -13.04 7.93
C GLY A 103 20.43 -12.05 9.03
N PRO A 104 21.70 -12.04 9.43
CA PRO A 104 22.21 -11.07 10.39
C PRO A 104 22.16 -9.65 9.82
N GLN A 105 22.27 -8.64 10.70
CA GLN A 105 22.38 -7.26 10.27
C GLN A 105 23.66 -7.06 9.45
N GLY A 106 23.52 -6.37 8.31
CA GLY A 106 24.57 -6.14 7.34
C GLY A 106 24.70 -7.26 6.30
N LEU A 107 25.06 -6.90 5.08
CA LEU A 107 25.32 -7.86 4.02
C LEU A 107 26.80 -8.24 4.02
N ALA A 108 27.09 -9.54 4.20
CA ALA A 108 28.47 -10.04 4.17
C ALA A 108 29.04 -10.10 2.74
N ASN A 109 30.36 -10.06 2.61
CA ASN A 109 31.02 -10.27 1.33
C ASN A 109 30.71 -11.66 0.79
N GLY A 110 30.52 -11.76 -0.52
CA GLY A 110 30.18 -13.00 -1.22
C GLY A 110 28.67 -13.31 -1.21
N TYR A 111 27.82 -12.44 -0.66
CA TYR A 111 26.37 -12.60 -0.76
C TYR A 111 25.78 -11.59 -1.75
N LEU A 112 24.89 -12.06 -2.61
CA LEU A 112 23.94 -11.25 -3.35
C LEU A 112 22.60 -11.27 -2.62
N ASN A 113 22.08 -10.10 -2.33
CA ASN A 113 20.71 -9.93 -1.82
C ASN A 113 20.11 -8.74 -2.56
N ASN A 114 19.08 -8.98 -3.37
CA ASN A 114 18.46 -7.98 -4.22
C ASN A 114 16.95 -8.19 -4.29
N HIS A 115 16.19 -7.18 -3.83
CA HIS A 115 14.73 -7.17 -3.78
C HIS A 115 14.21 -5.97 -4.58
N MET A 116 14.09 -6.13 -5.89
CA MET A 116 13.62 -5.07 -6.77
C MET A 116 12.14 -4.73 -6.50
N GLN A 117 11.87 -3.42 -6.43
CA GLN A 117 10.53 -2.85 -6.27
C GLN A 117 10.10 -2.26 -7.61
N LEU A 118 9.21 -2.95 -8.34
CA LEU A 118 8.89 -2.64 -9.73
C LEU A 118 7.39 -2.34 -9.91
N GLN A 119 7.03 -1.71 -11.03
CA GLN A 119 5.65 -1.56 -11.54
C GLN A 119 4.66 -1.00 -10.50
N ALA A 120 4.95 0.15 -9.94
CA ALA A 120 4.12 0.79 -8.93
C ALA A 120 2.71 1.15 -9.44
N VAL A 121 1.69 0.84 -8.63
CA VAL A 121 0.36 1.45 -8.70
C VAL A 121 0.07 2.07 -7.34
N ILE A 122 0.12 3.39 -7.24
CA ILE A 122 -0.02 4.13 -5.98
C ILE A 122 -1.34 4.91 -6.01
N ILE A 123 -2.16 4.72 -4.98
CA ILE A 123 -3.45 5.42 -4.81
C ILE A 123 -3.41 6.18 -3.48
N VAL A 124 -3.24 7.48 -3.54
CA VAL A 124 -3.36 8.37 -2.39
C VAL A 124 -4.84 8.66 -2.15
N ALA A 125 -5.29 8.56 -0.90
CA ALA A 125 -6.67 8.89 -0.54
C ALA A 125 -6.93 10.40 -0.71
N PRO A 126 -8.18 10.83 -0.96
CA PRO A 126 -8.51 12.23 -1.22
C PRO A 126 -8.13 13.20 -0.08
N ASP A 127 -8.02 12.69 1.15
CA ASP A 127 -7.61 13.46 2.32
C ASP A 127 -6.09 13.66 2.44
N GLY A 128 -5.29 13.03 1.57
CA GLY A 128 -3.83 13.09 1.57
C GLY A 128 -3.17 12.48 2.81
N ARG A 129 -3.86 11.63 3.57
CA ARG A 129 -3.36 11.07 4.84
C ARG A 129 -3.03 9.59 4.79
N THR A 130 -3.68 8.86 3.89
CA THR A 130 -3.48 7.42 3.69
C THR A 130 -3.28 7.12 2.23
N ALA A 131 -2.59 6.03 1.94
CA ALA A 131 -2.43 5.53 0.59
C ALA A 131 -2.34 4.00 0.59
N THR A 132 -2.63 3.41 -0.55
CA THR A 132 -2.33 2.01 -0.85
C THR A 132 -1.46 1.94 -2.09
N ALA A 133 -0.59 0.93 -2.15
CA ALA A 133 0.13 0.68 -3.39
C ALA A 133 0.39 -0.81 -3.60
N ARG A 134 0.43 -1.18 -4.89
CA ARG A 134 0.91 -2.49 -5.36
C ARG A 134 2.24 -2.31 -6.06
N TRP A 135 3.16 -3.26 -5.80
CA TRP A 135 4.46 -3.32 -6.44
C TRP A 135 4.75 -4.75 -6.90
N GLN A 136 5.37 -4.91 -8.05
CA GLN A 136 5.95 -6.18 -8.42
C GLN A 136 7.28 -6.34 -7.68
N GLY A 137 7.47 -7.46 -7.00
CA GLY A 137 8.73 -7.82 -6.36
C GLY A 137 9.49 -8.87 -7.14
N MET A 138 10.77 -8.64 -7.38
CA MET A 138 11.70 -9.65 -7.89
C MET A 138 12.85 -9.82 -6.90
N VAL A 139 13.09 -11.06 -6.51
CA VAL A 139 14.08 -11.42 -5.50
C VAL A 139 15.20 -12.23 -6.16
N GLN A 140 16.43 -11.83 -5.89
CA GLN A 140 17.64 -12.53 -6.33
C GLN A 140 18.56 -12.70 -5.13
N LEU A 141 18.78 -13.93 -4.72
CA LEU A 141 19.68 -14.27 -3.63
C LEU A 141 20.75 -15.20 -4.18
N ALA A 142 22.01 -14.98 -3.80
CA ALA A 142 23.06 -15.91 -4.19
C ALA A 142 24.26 -15.87 -3.26
N GLN A 143 24.92 -17.01 -3.19
CA GLN A 143 26.24 -17.17 -2.60
C GLN A 143 27.08 -18.05 -3.53
N PRO A 144 28.20 -17.56 -4.08
CA PRO A 144 29.04 -18.31 -5.00
C PRO A 144 29.45 -19.67 -4.44
N GLY A 145 29.27 -20.73 -5.22
CA GLY A 145 29.61 -22.10 -4.83
C GLY A 145 28.64 -22.76 -3.84
N ALA A 146 27.56 -22.07 -3.44
CA ALA A 146 26.55 -22.62 -2.51
C ALA A 146 25.14 -22.65 -3.14
N ASN A 147 24.54 -21.53 -3.42
CA ASN A 147 23.19 -21.45 -3.96
C ASN A 147 22.93 -20.16 -4.77
N GLY A 148 21.91 -20.22 -5.59
CA GLY A 148 21.30 -19.06 -6.25
C GLY A 148 19.79 -19.25 -6.27
N ILE A 149 19.03 -18.22 -5.91
CA ILE A 149 17.57 -18.29 -5.80
C ILE A 149 16.96 -17.13 -6.57
N TRP A 150 15.91 -17.45 -7.34
CA TRP A 150 14.98 -16.49 -7.93
C TRP A 150 13.66 -16.53 -7.19
N GLY A 151 13.14 -15.36 -6.84
CA GLY A 151 11.83 -15.21 -6.26
C GLY A 151 11.03 -14.15 -6.99
N VAL A 152 9.72 -14.32 -7.05
CA VAL A 152 8.77 -13.34 -7.57
C VAL A 152 7.59 -13.21 -6.62
N GLY A 153 7.05 -12.02 -6.51
CA GLY A 153 5.92 -11.75 -5.65
C GLY A 153 5.32 -10.38 -5.89
N LEU A 154 4.33 -10.07 -5.08
CA LEU A 154 3.62 -8.79 -5.12
C LEU A 154 3.58 -8.18 -3.73
N TYR A 155 3.90 -6.91 -3.62
CA TYR A 155 3.61 -6.11 -2.43
C TYR A 155 2.21 -5.51 -2.54
N GLU A 156 1.38 -5.70 -1.51
CA GLU A 156 0.12 -4.98 -1.28
C GLU A 156 0.26 -4.19 0.01
N ASN A 157 0.71 -2.97 -0.14
CA ASN A 157 1.09 -2.12 0.96
C ASN A 157 0.06 -1.04 1.27
N ALA A 158 0.03 -0.60 2.53
CA ALA A 158 -0.65 0.61 2.94
C ALA A 158 0.33 1.58 3.60
N TYR A 159 0.05 2.85 3.47
CA TYR A 159 0.88 3.94 3.97
C TYR A 159 0.04 4.94 4.75
N VAL A 160 0.67 5.64 5.68
CA VAL A 160 0.06 6.68 6.49
C VAL A 160 0.99 7.89 6.56
N LYS A 161 0.43 9.09 6.52
CA LYS A 161 1.16 10.35 6.68
C LYS A 161 1.06 10.83 8.12
N GLU A 162 2.16 10.77 8.85
CA GLU A 162 2.26 11.17 10.26
C GLU A 162 3.22 12.35 10.39
N GLY A 163 2.75 13.47 10.94
CA GLY A 163 3.58 14.69 11.09
C GLY A 163 4.13 15.22 9.75
N GLY A 164 3.40 15.02 8.65
CA GLY A 164 3.82 15.43 7.30
C GLY A 164 4.74 14.43 6.58
N VAL A 165 5.10 13.31 7.21
CA VAL A 165 6.00 12.29 6.65
C VAL A 165 5.23 11.00 6.36
N TRP A 166 5.42 10.43 5.17
CA TRP A 166 4.86 9.14 4.81
C TRP A 166 5.62 8.00 5.47
N LYS A 167 4.90 7.01 5.99
CA LYS A 167 5.41 5.79 6.62
C LYS A 167 4.65 4.58 6.15
N ILE A 168 5.26 3.41 6.21
CA ILE A 168 4.60 2.14 5.91
C ILE A 168 3.71 1.76 7.10
N SER A 169 2.39 1.69 6.90
CA SER A 169 1.44 1.22 7.91
C SER A 169 1.15 -0.28 7.78
N LYS A 170 1.28 -0.82 6.58
CA LYS A 170 1.21 -2.26 6.30
C LYS A 170 2.14 -2.58 5.14
N LEU A 171 3.03 -3.53 5.32
CA LEU A 171 3.74 -4.19 4.24
C LEU A 171 3.30 -5.65 4.20
N HIS A 172 2.78 -6.09 3.06
CA HIS A 172 2.45 -7.49 2.82
C HIS A 172 3.05 -7.93 1.49
N PHE A 173 4.05 -8.79 1.55
CA PHE A 173 4.65 -9.41 0.38
C PHE A 173 4.03 -10.79 0.14
N TYR A 174 3.25 -10.91 -0.91
CA TYR A 174 2.72 -12.16 -1.41
C TYR A 174 3.79 -12.84 -2.27
N MET A 175 4.50 -13.82 -1.72
CA MET A 175 5.43 -14.64 -2.47
C MET A 175 4.64 -15.50 -3.45
N THR A 176 4.79 -15.29 -4.75
CA THR A 176 4.06 -16.05 -5.78
C THR A 176 4.88 -17.17 -6.39
N GLY A 177 6.19 -17.16 -6.23
CA GLY A 177 7.05 -18.25 -6.67
C GLY A 177 8.49 -18.10 -6.20
N THR A 178 9.15 -19.22 -5.96
CA THR A 178 10.57 -19.29 -5.64
C THR A 178 11.18 -20.53 -6.28
N THR A 179 12.35 -20.38 -6.89
CA THR A 179 13.07 -21.48 -7.57
C THR A 179 14.57 -21.32 -7.37
N ASP A 180 15.35 -22.39 -7.52
CA ASP A 180 16.80 -22.27 -7.64
C ASP A 180 17.19 -21.71 -9.02
N TYR A 181 18.38 -21.13 -9.09
CA TYR A 181 18.87 -20.51 -10.30
C TYR A 181 19.14 -21.53 -11.41
N ASP A 182 19.76 -22.69 -11.08
CA ASP A 182 20.19 -23.69 -12.05
C ASP A 182 19.00 -24.50 -12.60
N GLY A 183 18.06 -24.88 -11.73
CA GLY A 183 16.83 -25.57 -12.13
C GLY A 183 15.83 -24.69 -12.84
N GLY A 184 15.72 -23.48 -12.39
CA GLY A 184 14.75 -22.50 -12.88
C GLY A 184 13.29 -22.95 -12.71
N TRP A 185 12.37 -22.16 -13.20
CA TRP A 185 10.92 -22.38 -13.06
C TRP A 185 10.38 -23.68 -13.67
N MET A 186 11.11 -24.30 -14.55
CA MET A 186 10.68 -25.53 -15.21
C MET A 186 11.01 -26.81 -14.43
N LYS A 187 12.00 -26.76 -13.56
CA LYS A 187 12.52 -27.96 -12.88
C LYS A 187 12.37 -27.90 -11.37
N SER A 188 12.21 -26.70 -10.82
CA SER A 188 12.26 -26.50 -9.39
C SER A 188 11.23 -25.46 -8.94
N ALA A 189 10.61 -25.73 -7.80
CA ALA A 189 9.77 -24.78 -7.06
C ALA A 189 9.94 -25.05 -5.57
N TYR A 190 10.28 -24.01 -4.81
CA TYR A 190 10.39 -24.14 -3.37
C TYR A 190 9.06 -23.83 -2.69
N PRO A 191 8.69 -24.60 -1.66
CA PRO A 191 7.53 -24.29 -0.85
C PRO A 191 7.78 -22.99 -0.07
N MET A 192 6.70 -22.24 0.19
CA MET A 192 6.78 -21.10 1.09
C MET A 192 7.09 -21.53 2.52
N GLU A 193 7.93 -20.77 3.19
CA GLU A 193 8.20 -20.95 4.58
C GLU A 193 7.05 -20.44 5.46
N GLY A 194 6.67 -21.24 6.45
CA GLY A 194 5.67 -20.90 7.47
C GLY A 194 6.22 -20.03 8.60
N PRO A 195 5.43 -19.86 9.68
CA PRO A 195 5.83 -19.12 10.87
C PRO A 195 7.08 -19.71 11.52
N SER A 196 8.01 -18.85 11.93
CA SER A 196 9.26 -19.25 12.58
C SER A 196 9.05 -19.52 14.07
N ALA A 197 9.60 -20.62 14.57
CA ALA A 197 9.66 -20.90 16.00
C ALA A 197 10.69 -20.01 16.73
N LEU A 198 11.77 -19.59 16.03
CA LEU A 198 12.81 -18.72 16.61
C LEU A 198 12.33 -17.27 16.79
N PHE A 199 11.59 -16.76 15.83
CA PHE A 199 10.97 -15.43 15.84
C PHE A 199 9.49 -15.58 15.55
N PRO A 200 8.66 -16.02 16.51
CA PRO A 200 7.25 -16.27 16.29
C PRO A 200 6.52 -14.96 15.96
N PRO A 201 5.59 -14.96 14.98
CA PRO A 201 4.81 -13.77 14.65
C PRO A 201 3.81 -13.42 15.76
N ASP A 202 3.31 -12.20 15.75
CA ASP A 202 2.27 -11.73 16.68
C ASP A 202 0.88 -12.26 16.31
N ARG A 203 0.68 -12.55 15.02
CA ARG A 203 -0.56 -13.12 14.47
C ARG A 203 -0.22 -14.12 13.36
N PRO A 204 -1.09 -15.13 13.12
CA PRO A 204 -0.91 -16.03 11.99
C PRO A 204 -0.91 -15.25 10.66
N PRO A 205 -0.50 -15.90 9.55
CA PRO A 205 -0.64 -15.31 8.21
C PRO A 205 -2.08 -14.83 7.99
N SER A 206 -2.23 -13.64 7.42
CA SER A 206 -3.55 -13.08 7.14
C SER A 206 -4.31 -13.84 6.06
N GLU A 207 -3.59 -14.52 5.19
CA GLU A 207 -4.13 -15.40 4.15
C GLU A 207 -3.26 -16.64 3.99
N VAL A 208 -3.90 -17.80 3.72
CA VAL A 208 -3.21 -19.06 3.43
C VAL A 208 -3.43 -19.40 1.97
N TYR A 209 -2.35 -19.48 1.21
CA TYR A 209 -2.37 -19.77 -0.22
C TYR A 209 -1.14 -20.61 -0.62
N ARG A 210 -1.14 -21.12 -1.84
CA ARG A 210 0.00 -21.85 -2.42
C ARG A 210 0.66 -21.02 -3.51
N ALA A 211 2.00 -20.95 -3.47
CA ALA A 211 2.80 -20.34 -4.52
C ALA A 211 2.97 -21.30 -5.72
N TYR A 212 3.63 -20.82 -6.77
CA TYR A 212 4.02 -21.60 -7.92
C TYR A 212 4.56 -22.99 -7.52
N PRO A 213 4.12 -24.10 -8.17
CA PRO A 213 3.38 -24.17 -9.45
C PRO A 213 1.87 -23.91 -9.35
N ASN A 214 1.32 -23.67 -8.17
CA ASN A 214 -0.06 -23.22 -8.05
C ASN A 214 -0.13 -21.70 -8.38
N ALA A 215 -1.31 -21.27 -8.79
CA ALA A 215 -1.56 -19.86 -9.03
C ALA A 215 -2.41 -19.27 -7.88
N TYR A 216 -2.05 -18.09 -7.44
CA TYR A 216 -2.81 -17.32 -6.48
C TYR A 216 -2.90 -15.86 -6.95
N ILE A 217 -4.05 -15.24 -6.84
CA ILE A 217 -4.27 -13.84 -7.19
C ILE A 217 -4.40 -13.05 -5.90
N PRO A 218 -3.35 -12.33 -5.46
CA PRO A 218 -3.45 -11.44 -4.31
C PRO A 218 -4.53 -10.36 -4.50
N PRO A 219 -5.25 -9.97 -3.44
CA PRO A 219 -6.32 -8.98 -3.54
C PRO A 219 -5.80 -7.66 -4.10
N PHE A 220 -6.62 -7.01 -4.95
CA PHE A 220 -6.26 -5.69 -5.50
C PHE A 220 -6.68 -4.58 -4.54
N SER A 221 -5.75 -3.69 -4.20
CA SER A 221 -6.00 -2.50 -3.39
C SER A 221 -6.56 -1.31 -4.20
N PHE A 222 -6.69 -1.45 -5.52
CA PHE A 222 -7.16 -0.41 -6.42
C PHE A 222 -8.27 -0.90 -7.35
N LYS A 223 -9.03 0.06 -7.91
CA LYS A 223 -10.09 -0.20 -8.89
C LYS A 223 -9.51 -0.27 -10.30
N HIS A 224 -10.23 -0.92 -11.20
CA HIS A 224 -9.89 -0.92 -12.64
C HIS A 224 -9.79 0.52 -13.17
N PRO A 225 -8.64 0.95 -13.73
CA PRO A 225 -8.39 2.36 -14.03
C PRO A 225 -9.29 2.96 -15.12
N VAL A 226 -9.84 2.12 -16.01
CA VAL A 226 -10.72 2.57 -17.10
C VAL A 226 -12.19 2.50 -16.72
N THR A 227 -12.63 1.40 -16.07
CA THR A 227 -14.05 1.16 -15.78
C THR A 227 -14.48 1.60 -14.39
N GLY A 228 -13.53 1.88 -13.48
CA GLY A 228 -13.79 2.21 -12.08
C GLY A 228 -14.34 1.04 -11.24
N LYS A 229 -14.47 -0.15 -11.81
CA LYS A 229 -15.02 -1.32 -11.11
C LYS A 229 -14.05 -1.83 -10.02
N SER A 230 -14.61 -2.34 -8.93
CA SER A 230 -13.85 -3.06 -7.92
C SER A 230 -13.25 -4.34 -8.50
N LEU A 231 -12.04 -4.69 -8.06
CA LEU A 231 -11.33 -5.92 -8.42
C LEU A 231 -11.24 -6.89 -7.23
N LYS A 232 -12.06 -6.69 -6.19
CA LYS A 232 -12.01 -7.51 -4.97
C LYS A 232 -12.55 -8.94 -5.15
N ASP A 233 -13.48 -9.11 -6.09
CA ASP A 233 -14.21 -10.37 -6.29
C ASP A 233 -13.68 -11.15 -7.51
N ILE A 234 -12.40 -11.05 -7.81
CA ILE A 234 -11.76 -11.83 -8.87
C ILE A 234 -11.70 -13.29 -8.40
N PRO A 235 -12.28 -14.24 -9.17
CA PRO A 235 -12.20 -15.64 -8.83
C PRO A 235 -10.76 -16.12 -8.76
N GLN A 236 -10.43 -16.90 -7.75
CA GLN A 236 -9.14 -17.57 -7.68
C GLN A 236 -9.04 -18.63 -8.78
N PRO A 237 -7.84 -18.86 -9.31
CA PRO A 237 -7.61 -19.94 -10.26
C PRO A 237 -8.07 -21.28 -9.66
N SER A 238 -8.75 -22.08 -10.46
CA SER A 238 -9.14 -23.44 -10.04
C SER A 238 -7.88 -24.29 -9.87
N ASP A 239 -7.91 -25.24 -8.92
CA ASP A 239 -6.84 -26.23 -8.71
C ASP A 239 -6.68 -27.21 -9.90
N ASN A 240 -7.46 -27.07 -10.95
CA ASN A 240 -7.30 -27.77 -12.20
C ASN A 240 -6.04 -27.29 -12.91
N VAL A 241 -4.90 -27.68 -12.39
CA VAL A 241 -3.68 -27.73 -13.18
C VAL A 241 -3.95 -28.75 -14.28
N VAL A 242 -4.15 -28.25 -15.48
CA VAL A 242 -4.20 -29.11 -16.67
C VAL A 242 -2.93 -29.94 -16.65
N GLY A 243 -3.07 -31.19 -16.31
CA GLY A 243 -1.96 -32.18 -16.32
C GLY A 243 -1.30 -32.12 -17.68
N ARG A 244 -0.04 -31.83 -17.70
CA ARG A 244 0.87 -32.09 -18.81
C ARG A 244 1.71 -33.29 -18.48
#